data_82ed4baad86ae8c2b27cbd88d59c6501
#
_entry.id   82ed4baad86ae8c2b27cbd88d59c6501
#
_cell.length_a   1.000
_cell.length_b   1.000
_cell.length_c   1.000
_cell.angle_alpha   90.00
_cell.angle_beta   90.00
_cell.angle_gamma   90.00
#
_symmetry.space_group_name_H-M   'P 1'
#
loop_
_entity.id
_entity.type
_entity.pdbx_description
1 polymer ?
#
loop_
_entity_poly.entity_id
_entity_poly.type
_entity_poly.pdbx_seq_one_letter_code
_entity_poly.pdbx_strand_id
1 'polypeptide(L)'
;MEYKAIHRQRSMQIKVLLALAVTVMMIIEIIKSRYLYVPIGIFLLLACFLDKEYAINDHGVEIRYTLFGTIRRNRWSWDEITALHVDYNKANPDVILHIGKDIVTRTYKMRSADCEEVLKIAKKQNPRIHIGRID
;
A
#
# COMPACT_ATOMS: atom_id res chain seq x y z
N MET A 1 7.99 -16.91 6.03
CA MET A 1 6.75 -16.97 5.26
C MET A 1 6.21 -15.56 5.08
N GLU A 2 5.68 -15.24 3.94
CA GLU A 2 5.23 -13.88 3.61
C GLU A 2 3.74 -13.87 3.28
N TYR A 3 3.01 -12.93 3.85
CA TYR A 3 1.59 -12.71 3.57
C TYR A 3 1.42 -11.37 2.87
N LYS A 4 0.64 -11.38 1.78
CA LYS A 4 0.38 -10.17 1.00
C LYS A 4 -1.04 -9.69 1.23
N ALA A 5 -1.21 -8.39 1.43
CA ALA A 5 -2.53 -7.79 1.51
C ALA A 5 -3.22 -7.81 0.13
N ILE A 6 -4.54 -7.91 0.15
CA ILE A 6 -5.34 -7.82 -1.05
C ILE A 6 -5.30 -6.36 -1.51
N HIS A 7 -4.67 -6.13 -2.66
CA HIS A 7 -4.56 -4.81 -3.24
C HIS A 7 -4.92 -4.88 -4.72
N ARG A 8 -5.90 -4.08 -5.12
CA ARG A 8 -6.29 -4.00 -6.51
C ARG A 8 -5.31 -3.08 -7.25
N GLN A 9 -4.42 -3.69 -8.01
CA GLN A 9 -3.54 -2.94 -8.89
C GLN A 9 -4.26 -2.55 -10.18
N ARG A 10 -3.90 -1.39 -10.72
CA ARG A 10 -4.42 -0.96 -12.02
C ARG A 10 -3.89 -1.88 -13.12
N SER A 11 -4.75 -2.25 -14.05
CA SER A 11 -4.32 -3.02 -15.21
C SER A 11 -3.37 -2.19 -16.08
N MET A 12 -2.50 -2.86 -16.86
CA MET A 12 -1.59 -2.19 -17.78
C MET A 12 -2.36 -1.34 -18.80
N GLN A 13 -3.52 -1.79 -19.25
CA GLN A 13 -4.36 -1.04 -20.18
C GLN A 13 -4.81 0.29 -19.60
N ILE A 14 -5.23 0.32 -18.34
CA ILE A 14 -5.63 1.55 -17.65
C ILE A 14 -4.43 2.48 -17.48
N LYS A 15 -3.26 1.96 -17.12
CA LYS A 15 -2.02 2.73 -17.00
C LYS A 15 -1.65 3.40 -18.31
N VAL A 16 -1.69 2.67 -19.41
CA VAL A 16 -1.38 3.19 -20.75
C VAL A 16 -2.40 4.25 -21.15
N LEU A 17 -3.67 4.02 -20.92
CA LEU A 17 -4.74 4.98 -21.25
C LEU A 17 -4.55 6.30 -20.48
N LEU A 18 -4.29 6.22 -19.19
CA LEU A 18 -4.03 7.41 -18.36
C LEU A 18 -2.77 8.14 -18.81
N ALA A 19 -1.72 7.40 -19.15
CA ALA A 19 -0.46 7.99 -19.64
C ALA A 19 -0.66 8.72 -20.96
N LEU A 20 -1.44 8.16 -21.88
CA LEU A 20 -1.79 8.81 -23.14
C LEU A 20 -2.59 10.10 -22.91
N ALA A 21 -3.58 10.06 -22.02
CA ALA A 21 -4.38 11.24 -21.69
C ALA A 21 -3.52 12.37 -21.12
N VAL A 22 -2.62 12.06 -20.18
CA VAL A 22 -1.71 13.03 -19.57
C VAL A 22 -0.74 13.59 -20.63
N THR A 23 -0.21 12.73 -21.50
CA THR A 23 0.71 13.15 -22.57
C THR A 23 0.03 14.12 -23.54
N VAL A 24 -1.21 13.84 -23.94
CA VAL A 24 -2.00 14.74 -24.81
C VAL A 24 -2.22 16.08 -24.13
N MET A 25 -2.57 16.08 -22.85
CA MET A 25 -2.75 17.33 -22.09
C MET A 25 -1.45 18.13 -22.02
N MET A 26 -0.32 17.49 -21.80
CA MET A 26 0.99 18.14 -21.78
C MET A 26 1.34 18.78 -23.13
N ILE A 27 1.08 18.09 -24.23
CA ILE A 27 1.30 18.61 -25.57
C ILE A 27 0.45 19.87 -25.81
N ILE A 28 -0.82 19.83 -25.43
CA ILE A 28 -1.74 20.99 -25.54
C ILE A 28 -1.19 22.18 -24.74
N GLU A 29 -0.74 21.95 -23.53
CA GLU A 29 -0.20 23.03 -22.68
C GLU A 29 1.09 23.59 -23.23
N ILE A 30 1.95 22.79 -23.83
CA ILE A 30 3.17 23.24 -24.51
C ILE A 30 2.81 24.13 -25.70
N ILE A 31 1.84 23.75 -26.53
CA ILE A 31 1.37 24.52 -27.68
C ILE A 31 0.83 25.87 -27.23
N LYS A 32 0.14 25.92 -26.09
CA LYS A 32 -0.38 27.15 -25.48
C LYS A 32 0.65 27.96 -24.72
N SER A 33 1.92 27.54 -24.74
CA SER A 33 3.03 28.14 -23.98
C SER A 33 2.84 28.16 -22.46
N ARG A 34 2.09 27.20 -21.93
CA ARG A 34 1.83 27.04 -20.49
C ARG A 34 2.79 26.01 -19.87
N TYR A 35 4.07 26.33 -19.85
CA TYR A 35 5.10 25.39 -19.41
C TYR A 35 5.03 25.02 -17.91
N LEU A 36 4.30 25.77 -17.12
CA LEU A 36 4.12 25.50 -15.69
C LEU A 36 3.47 24.13 -15.43
N TYR A 37 2.63 23.66 -16.34
CA TYR A 37 1.95 22.37 -16.21
C TYR A 37 2.77 21.16 -16.64
N VAL A 38 3.92 21.37 -17.29
CA VAL A 38 4.80 20.27 -17.72
C VAL A 38 5.35 19.46 -16.54
N PRO A 39 5.92 20.07 -15.48
CA PRO A 39 6.34 19.28 -14.30
C PRO A 39 5.21 18.51 -13.65
N ILE A 40 4.03 19.10 -13.57
CA ILE A 40 2.82 18.44 -13.01
C ILE A 40 2.47 17.21 -13.84
N GLY A 41 2.50 17.32 -15.16
CA GLY A 41 2.25 16.20 -16.08
C GLY A 41 3.27 15.08 -15.91
N ILE A 42 4.54 15.39 -15.72
CA ILE A 42 5.59 14.40 -15.46
C ILE A 42 5.31 13.65 -14.17
N PHE A 43 4.93 14.33 -13.09
CA PHE A 43 4.55 13.70 -11.83
C PHE A 43 3.34 12.77 -11.99
N LEU A 44 2.34 13.18 -12.75
CA LEU A 44 1.16 12.34 -13.01
C LEU A 44 1.53 11.08 -13.80
N LEU A 45 2.43 11.19 -14.78
CA LEU A 45 2.93 10.03 -15.52
C LEU A 45 3.67 9.05 -14.60
N LEU A 46 4.53 9.54 -13.74
CA LEU A 46 5.24 8.70 -12.77
C LEU A 46 4.24 8.00 -11.83
N ALA A 47 3.23 8.73 -11.36
CA ALA A 47 2.20 8.16 -10.50
C ALA A 47 1.36 7.08 -11.19
N CYS A 48 1.14 7.18 -12.50
CA CYS A 48 0.41 6.16 -13.26
C CYS A 48 1.13 4.82 -13.29
N PHE A 49 2.46 4.83 -13.30
CA PHE A 49 3.27 3.61 -13.39
C PHE A 49 3.79 3.13 -12.03
N LEU A 50 3.50 3.84 -10.94
CA LEU A 50 3.88 3.43 -9.60
C LEU A 50 2.99 2.30 -9.12
N ASP A 51 3.60 1.17 -8.77
CA ASP A 51 2.91 0.04 -8.13
C ASP A 51 3.26 -0.03 -6.65
N LYS A 52 2.26 -0.40 -5.86
CA LYS A 52 2.42 -0.64 -4.41
C LYS A 52 2.08 -2.09 -4.10
N GLU A 53 2.86 -2.68 -3.22
CA GLU A 53 2.58 -4.01 -2.70
C GLU A 53 2.70 -3.97 -1.18
N TYR A 54 1.70 -4.50 -0.49
CA TYR A 54 1.68 -4.58 0.97
C TYR A 54 2.02 -6.00 1.39
N ALA A 55 3.09 -6.17 2.15
CA ALA A 55 3.56 -7.48 2.59
C ALA A 55 3.78 -7.51 4.09
N ILE A 56 3.56 -8.68 4.67
CA ILE A 56 3.80 -8.95 6.09
C ILE A 56 4.62 -10.24 6.19
N ASN A 57 5.71 -10.18 6.93
CA ASN A 57 6.60 -11.32 7.13
C ASN A 57 7.13 -11.37 8.56
N ASP A 58 8.05 -12.28 8.83
CA ASP A 58 8.64 -12.44 10.17
C ASP A 58 9.43 -11.22 10.64
N HIS A 59 9.83 -10.35 9.73
CA HIS A 59 10.60 -9.14 10.05
C HIS A 59 9.72 -7.93 10.35
N GLY A 60 8.47 -7.95 9.93
CA GLY A 60 7.54 -6.85 10.15
C GLY A 60 6.57 -6.65 9.00
N VAL A 61 6.08 -5.44 8.91
CA VAL A 61 5.09 -5.00 7.91
C VAL A 61 5.76 -4.05 6.95
N GLU A 62 5.68 -4.31 5.66
CA GLU A 62 6.32 -3.45 4.67
C GLU A 62 5.40 -3.05 3.52
N ILE A 63 5.67 -1.87 2.97
CA ILE A 63 5.08 -1.42 1.72
C ILE A 63 6.21 -1.34 0.70
N ARG A 64 6.06 -2.06 -0.40
CA ARG A 64 7.00 -2.05 -1.51
C ARG A 64 6.47 -1.14 -2.61
N TYR A 65 7.28 -0.17 -2.99
CA TYR A 65 6.98 0.72 -4.12
C TYR A 65 7.83 0.32 -5.29
N THR A 66 7.21 0.02 -6.42
CA THR A 66 7.91 -0.33 -7.64
C THR A 66 7.63 0.72 -8.72
N LEU A 67 8.68 1.31 -9.27
CA LEU A 67 8.61 2.28 -10.36
C LEU A 67 9.71 1.97 -11.36
N PHE A 68 9.33 1.59 -12.59
CA PHE A 68 10.27 1.26 -13.69
C PHE A 68 11.39 0.30 -13.27
N GLY A 69 11.04 -0.75 -12.53
CA GLY A 69 12.00 -1.76 -12.07
C GLY A 69 12.77 -1.38 -10.80
N THR A 70 12.65 -0.15 -10.33
CA THR A 70 13.26 0.27 -9.06
C THR A 70 12.31 -0.04 -7.92
N ILE A 71 12.78 -0.76 -6.91
CA ILE A 71 11.98 -1.16 -5.76
C ILE A 71 12.47 -0.42 -4.52
N ARG A 72 11.54 0.26 -3.84
CA ARG A 72 11.79 0.86 -2.53
C ARG A 72 10.89 0.21 -1.50
N ARG A 73 11.44 -0.06 -0.33
CA ARG A 73 10.72 -0.71 0.77
C ARG A 73 10.63 0.24 1.95
N ASN A 74 9.43 0.34 2.52
CA ASN A 74 9.21 1.05 3.79
C ASN A 74 8.72 0.01 4.79
N ARG A 75 9.59 -0.39 5.72
CA ARG A 75 9.32 -1.46 6.68
C ARG A 75 9.13 -0.92 8.08
N TRP A 76 8.10 -1.41 8.76
CA TRP A 76 7.94 -1.30 10.20
C TRP A 76 8.28 -2.65 10.80
N SER A 77 9.33 -2.72 11.63
CA SER A 77 9.64 -3.95 12.35
C SER A 77 8.59 -4.22 13.43
N TRP A 78 8.45 -5.47 13.83
CA TRP A 78 7.46 -5.83 14.86
C TRP A 78 7.70 -5.08 16.17
N ASP A 79 8.94 -4.76 16.50
CA ASP A 79 9.29 -4.01 17.71
C ASP A 79 8.76 -2.56 17.70
N GLU A 80 8.56 -2.00 16.52
CA GLU A 80 8.05 -0.64 16.35
C GLU A 80 6.51 -0.57 16.40
N ILE A 81 5.84 -1.68 16.17
CA ILE A 81 4.38 -1.74 16.11
C ILE A 81 3.82 -1.83 17.53
N THR A 82 2.90 -0.93 17.88
CA THR A 82 2.33 -0.86 19.22
C THR A 82 0.97 -1.53 19.34
N ALA A 83 0.19 -1.57 18.26
CA ALA A 83 -1.16 -2.12 18.30
C ALA A 83 -1.59 -2.71 16.97
N LEU A 84 -2.40 -3.78 17.04
CA LEU A 84 -3.09 -4.37 15.91
C LEU A 84 -4.57 -4.45 16.22
N HIS A 85 -5.41 -3.92 15.34
CA HIS A 85 -6.86 -3.99 15.45
C HIS A 85 -7.44 -4.64 14.20
N VAL A 86 -8.29 -5.64 14.37
CA VAL A 86 -8.89 -6.38 13.26
C VAL A 86 -10.36 -6.05 13.14
N ASP A 87 -10.77 -5.60 11.96
CA ASP A 87 -12.16 -5.34 11.63
C ASP A 87 -12.70 -6.50 10.79
N TYR A 88 -13.64 -7.27 11.37
CA TYR A 88 -14.23 -8.43 10.73
C TYR A 88 -15.49 -8.11 9.93
N ASN A 89 -16.06 -6.93 10.10
CA ASN A 89 -17.37 -6.59 9.55
C ASN A 89 -17.27 -5.81 8.24
N LYS A 90 -16.36 -4.87 8.16
CA LYS A 90 -16.29 -3.88 7.07
C LYS A 90 -15.99 -4.47 5.70
N ALA A 91 -15.26 -5.58 5.63
CA ALA A 91 -14.84 -6.21 4.38
C ALA A 91 -15.19 -7.71 4.30
N ASN A 92 -16.13 -8.18 5.13
CA ASN A 92 -16.55 -9.58 5.16
C ASN A 92 -16.79 -10.16 3.74
N PRO A 93 -16.27 -11.37 3.38
CA PRO A 93 -15.58 -12.36 4.23
C PRO A 93 -14.11 -12.08 4.55
N ASP A 94 -13.52 -11.08 3.96
CA ASP A 94 -12.17 -10.65 4.27
C ASP A 94 -12.16 -9.78 5.53
N VAL A 95 -10.97 -9.49 6.03
CA VAL A 95 -10.80 -8.65 7.22
C VAL A 95 -9.88 -7.47 6.90
N ILE A 96 -10.04 -6.38 7.64
CA ILE A 96 -9.16 -5.23 7.56
C ILE A 96 -8.32 -5.19 8.83
N LEU A 97 -7.00 -5.23 8.66
CA LEU A 97 -6.05 -5.14 9.75
C LEU A 97 -5.52 -3.71 9.86
N HIS A 98 -5.77 -3.07 10.99
CA HIS A 98 -5.22 -1.75 11.31
C HIS A 98 -3.95 -1.93 12.14
N ILE A 99 -2.83 -1.48 11.59
CA ILE A 99 -1.51 -1.62 12.19
C ILE A 99 -1.06 -0.27 12.70
N GLY A 100 -0.94 -0.13 14.01
CA GLY A 100 -0.57 1.13 14.66
C GLY A 100 0.90 1.17 15.06
N LYS A 101 1.57 2.27 14.71
CA LYS A 101 2.90 2.64 15.17
C LYS A 101 2.81 4.08 15.69
N ASP A 102 2.84 4.25 17.01
CA ASP A 102 2.61 5.52 17.67
C ASP A 102 1.27 6.15 17.23
N ILE A 103 1.29 7.27 16.55
CA ILE A 103 0.08 7.94 16.05
C ILE A 103 -0.24 7.60 14.58
N VAL A 104 0.61 6.84 13.91
CA VAL A 104 0.44 6.47 12.49
C VAL A 104 -0.19 5.10 12.40
N THR A 105 -1.17 4.94 11.52
CA THR A 105 -1.85 3.68 11.28
C THR A 105 -1.79 3.31 9.80
N ARG A 106 -1.48 2.03 9.52
CA ARG A 106 -1.60 1.44 8.18
C ARG A 106 -2.77 0.48 8.18
N THR A 107 -3.47 0.41 7.06
CA THR A 107 -4.63 -0.46 6.89
C THR A 107 -4.37 -1.47 5.79
N TYR A 108 -4.47 -2.76 6.13
CA TYR A 108 -4.26 -3.86 5.20
C TYR A 108 -5.53 -4.71 5.11
N LYS A 109 -6.00 -4.94 3.90
CA LYS A 109 -7.10 -5.88 3.65
C LYS A 109 -6.50 -7.24 3.34
N MET A 110 -6.96 -8.29 4.02
CA MET A 110 -6.46 -9.65 3.81
C MET A 110 -7.53 -10.70 4.12
N ARG A 111 -7.23 -11.93 3.78
CA ARG A 111 -8.09 -13.05 4.10
C ARG A 111 -8.03 -13.32 5.61
N SER A 112 -9.15 -13.77 6.17
CA SER A 112 -9.26 -14.06 7.60
C SER A 112 -8.21 -15.08 8.07
N ALA A 113 -7.97 -16.14 7.30
CA ALA A 113 -6.97 -17.15 7.63
C ALA A 113 -5.56 -16.56 7.68
N ASP A 114 -5.20 -15.72 6.70
CA ASP A 114 -3.90 -15.05 6.67
C ASP A 114 -3.74 -14.08 7.84
N CYS A 115 -4.81 -13.37 8.19
CA CYS A 115 -4.81 -12.45 9.33
C CYS A 115 -4.53 -13.19 10.64
N GLU A 116 -5.12 -14.34 10.87
CA GLU A 116 -4.88 -15.16 12.06
C GLU A 116 -3.41 -15.55 12.17
N GLU A 117 -2.79 -15.98 11.06
CA GLU A 117 -1.36 -16.32 11.03
C GLU A 117 -0.49 -15.10 11.30
N VAL A 118 -0.85 -13.95 10.74
CA VAL A 118 -0.15 -12.68 10.99
C VAL A 118 -0.21 -12.30 12.46
N LEU A 119 -1.36 -12.46 13.12
CA LEU A 119 -1.50 -12.18 14.55
C LEU A 119 -0.60 -13.09 15.40
N LYS A 120 -0.46 -14.36 15.01
CA LYS A 120 0.45 -15.29 15.68
C LYS A 120 1.90 -14.86 15.54
N ILE A 121 2.31 -14.47 14.34
CA ILE A 121 3.66 -13.95 14.07
C ILE A 121 3.92 -12.70 14.90
N ALA A 122 2.99 -11.77 14.94
CA ALA A 122 3.12 -10.54 15.70
C ALA A 122 3.32 -10.80 17.19
N LYS A 123 2.53 -11.69 17.79
CA LYS A 123 2.65 -12.07 19.20
C LYS A 123 3.97 -12.75 19.49
N LYS A 124 4.45 -13.59 18.57
CA LYS A 124 5.72 -14.29 18.72
C LYS A 124 6.90 -13.32 18.67
N GLN A 125 6.88 -12.37 17.74
CA GLN A 125 7.97 -11.42 17.54
C GLN A 125 7.96 -10.27 18.55
N ASN A 126 6.79 -9.84 18.99
CA ASN A 126 6.65 -8.79 19.99
C ASN A 126 5.44 -9.05 20.90
N PRO A 127 5.62 -9.74 22.04
CA PRO A 127 4.53 -10.04 22.97
C PRO A 127 3.83 -8.80 23.57
N ARG A 128 4.45 -7.63 23.45
CA ARG A 128 3.91 -6.37 24.00
C ARG A 128 2.88 -5.72 23.08
N ILE A 129 2.73 -6.20 21.85
CA ILE A 129 1.75 -5.65 20.92
C ILE A 129 0.34 -5.84 21.48
N HIS A 130 -0.43 -4.75 21.54
CA HIS A 130 -1.85 -4.82 21.88
C HIS A 130 -2.63 -5.30 20.65
N ILE A 131 -3.35 -6.42 20.82
CA ILE A 131 -4.21 -6.95 19.75
C ILE A 131 -5.66 -6.78 20.17
N GLY A 132 -6.42 -6.04 19.39
CA GLY A 132 -7.82 -5.78 19.61
C GLY A 132 -8.68 -6.13 18.41
N ARG A 133 -10.00 -6.12 18.62
CA ARG A 133 -10.99 -6.38 17.59
C ARG A 133 -11.91 -5.16 17.47
N ILE A 134 -12.20 -4.79 16.22
CA ILE A 134 -13.17 -3.74 15.91
C ILE A 134 -14.48 -4.42 15.47
N ASP A 135 -15.56 -4.13 16.17
CA ASP A 135 -16.89 -4.65 15.87
C ASP A 135 -17.78 -3.62 15.18
#